data_3adee748f237306eed08f3e9f494d0c3
#
_entry.id   3adee748f237306eed08f3e9f494d0c3
#
_cell.length_a   1.000
_cell.length_b   1.000
_cell.length_c   1.000
_cell.angle_alpha   90.00
_cell.angle_beta   90.00
_cell.angle_gamma   90.00
#
_symmetry.space_group_name_H-M   'P 1'
#
loop_
_entity.id
_entity.type
_entity.pdbx_description
1 polymer ?
#
loop_
_entity_poly.entity_id
_entity_poly.type
_entity_poly.pdbx_seq_one_letter_code
_entity_poly.pdbx_strand_id
1 'polypeptide(L)'
;MVPRAAPSLEDVTSVPIADLDPAQRPRERMLRLGADALSDVELVALLLGSGRRGSSALDTARDLLVAHGGLSGLARADAPALLHAPGVGPAKATRVVAALALARRFGTSTDRRDTVRTPGRSPCGRCSRRPCGAAA
;
A
#
# COMPACT_ATOMS: atom_id res chain seq x y z
N MET A 1 -26.55 20.40 38.32
CA MET A 1 -25.23 20.11 37.75
C MET A 1 -25.29 18.65 37.29
N VAL A 2 -25.58 18.41 35.99
CA VAL A 2 -25.78 17.06 35.45
C VAL A 2 -24.43 16.60 34.89
N PRO A 3 -23.89 15.43 35.27
CA PRO A 3 -22.65 14.92 34.69
C PRO A 3 -22.91 14.59 33.23
N ARG A 4 -22.09 15.20 32.37
CA ARG A 4 -22.05 14.95 30.94
C ARG A 4 -21.62 13.50 30.73
N ALA A 5 -22.53 12.70 30.19
CA ALA A 5 -22.27 11.29 29.84
C ALA A 5 -21.03 11.20 28.95
N ALA A 6 -20.18 10.22 29.25
CA ALA A 6 -19.03 9.91 28.42
C ALA A 6 -19.52 9.59 27.00
N PRO A 7 -18.84 10.04 25.95
CA PRO A 7 -19.21 9.71 24.58
C PRO A 7 -19.07 8.20 24.38
N SER A 8 -20.15 7.58 23.93
CA SER A 8 -20.15 6.19 23.51
C SER A 8 -19.16 5.99 22.37
N LEU A 9 -18.49 4.85 22.34
CA LEU A 9 -17.49 4.44 21.33
C LEU A 9 -18.04 4.44 19.87
N GLU A 10 -19.30 4.77 19.66
CA GLU A 10 -19.98 4.80 18.35
C GLU A 10 -19.92 6.17 17.67
N ASP A 11 -19.40 7.17 18.34
CA ASP A 11 -19.29 8.53 17.79
C ASP A 11 -17.84 8.84 17.40
N VAL A 12 -17.19 7.90 16.70
CA VAL A 12 -15.99 8.22 15.94
C VAL A 12 -16.48 8.98 14.70
N THR A 13 -16.79 10.25 14.92
CA THR A 13 -17.14 11.21 13.91
C THR A 13 -16.10 11.13 12.81
N SER A 14 -16.49 10.63 11.64
CA SER A 14 -15.70 10.67 10.41
C SER A 14 -15.33 12.13 10.16
N VAL A 15 -14.10 12.50 10.52
CA VAL A 15 -13.60 13.86 10.31
C VAL A 15 -13.39 14.02 8.81
N PRO A 16 -14.08 14.97 8.14
CA PRO A 16 -13.82 15.27 6.74
C PRO A 16 -12.35 15.60 6.55
N ILE A 17 -11.74 15.10 5.47
CA ILE A 17 -10.31 15.37 5.16
C ILE A 17 -10.04 16.88 5.07
N ALA A 18 -11.06 17.67 4.72
CA ALA A 18 -10.99 19.12 4.67
C ALA A 18 -10.77 19.77 6.05
N ASP A 19 -11.24 19.13 7.12
CA ASP A 19 -11.12 19.62 8.50
C ASP A 19 -9.84 19.14 9.20
N LEU A 20 -9.08 18.25 8.55
CA LEU A 20 -7.74 17.88 9.01
C LEU A 20 -6.77 19.04 8.81
N ASP A 21 -5.83 19.17 9.74
CA ASP A 21 -4.67 20.05 9.55
C ASP A 21 -4.07 19.78 8.15
N PRO A 22 -3.82 20.82 7.34
CA PRO A 22 -3.20 20.65 6.03
C PRO A 22 -1.99 19.72 6.05
N ALA A 23 -1.15 19.81 7.08
CA ALA A 23 0.02 18.96 7.25
C ALA A 23 -0.31 17.45 7.45
N GLN A 24 -1.54 17.14 7.84
CA GLN A 24 -2.01 15.77 8.09
C GLN A 24 -2.81 15.18 6.94
N ARG A 25 -3.13 15.98 5.92
CA ARG A 25 -3.85 15.47 4.75
C ARG A 25 -2.97 14.51 3.96
N PRO A 26 -3.50 13.35 3.52
CA PRO A 26 -2.70 12.33 2.83
C PRO A 26 -1.94 12.87 1.60
N ARG A 27 -2.54 13.81 0.86
CA ARG A 27 -1.92 14.40 -0.32
C ARG A 27 -0.69 15.26 0.03
N GLU A 28 -0.80 16.10 1.02
CA GLU A 28 0.27 16.97 1.49
C GLU A 28 1.37 16.15 2.17
N ARG A 29 0.98 15.11 2.91
CA ARG A 29 1.94 14.18 3.50
C ARG A 29 2.72 13.42 2.42
N MET A 30 2.05 12.97 1.36
CA MET A 30 2.72 12.29 0.24
C MET A 30 3.72 13.22 -0.46
N LEU A 31 3.37 14.48 -0.71
CA LEU A 31 4.24 15.45 -1.36
C LEU A 31 5.46 15.81 -0.50
N ARG A 32 5.30 15.83 0.83
CA ARG A 32 6.36 16.23 1.75
C ARG A 32 7.26 15.07 2.17
N LEU A 33 6.71 13.90 2.42
CA LEU A 33 7.39 12.76 3.03
C LEU A 33 7.57 11.55 2.11
N GLY A 34 6.93 11.57 0.93
CA GLY A 34 6.93 10.44 0.00
C GLY A 34 5.86 9.39 0.33
N ALA A 35 5.73 8.41 -0.58
CA ALA A 35 4.71 7.36 -0.47
C ALA A 35 4.97 6.39 0.68
N ASP A 36 6.23 6.13 1.03
CA ASP A 36 6.63 5.19 2.07
C ASP A 36 6.20 5.62 3.48
N ALA A 37 5.92 6.92 3.66
CA ALA A 37 5.44 7.47 4.91
C ALA A 37 3.91 7.37 5.10
N LEU A 38 3.18 6.87 4.09
CA LEU A 38 1.73 6.74 4.12
C LEU A 38 1.32 5.31 4.42
N SER A 39 0.22 5.16 5.16
CA SER A 39 -0.43 3.87 5.37
C SER A 39 -1.18 3.40 4.11
N ASP A 40 -1.47 2.09 4.03
CA ASP A 40 -2.27 1.50 2.95
C ASP A 40 -3.63 2.20 2.79
N VAL A 41 -4.26 2.57 3.92
CA VAL A 41 -5.54 3.31 3.92
C VAL A 41 -5.39 4.67 3.26
N GLU A 42 -4.32 5.41 3.57
CA GLU A 42 -4.07 6.72 2.98
C GLU A 42 -3.76 6.63 1.48
N LEU A 43 -2.98 5.62 1.07
CA LEU A 43 -2.69 5.38 -0.35
C LEU A 43 -3.95 5.04 -1.15
N VAL A 44 -4.81 4.16 -0.61
CA VAL A 44 -6.09 3.82 -1.24
C VAL A 44 -7.03 5.03 -1.25
N ALA A 45 -7.06 5.83 -0.18
CA ALA A 45 -7.86 7.07 -0.14
C ALA A 45 -7.43 8.08 -1.21
N LEU A 46 -6.12 8.19 -1.48
CA LEU A 46 -5.61 9.03 -2.57
C LEU A 46 -6.07 8.52 -3.94
N LEU A 47 -6.11 7.22 -4.17
CA LEU A 47 -6.63 6.63 -5.42
C LEU A 47 -8.13 6.87 -5.58
N LEU A 48 -8.91 6.78 -4.51
CA LEU A 48 -10.34 7.11 -4.51
C LEU A 48 -10.59 8.59 -4.80
N GLY A 49 -9.74 9.45 -4.27
CA GLY A 49 -9.75 10.91 -4.48
C GLY A 49 -10.84 11.64 -3.70
N SER A 50 -11.99 11.03 -3.46
CA SER A 50 -13.10 11.60 -2.69
C SER A 50 -13.85 10.50 -1.95
N GLY A 51 -14.44 10.84 -0.80
CA GLY A 51 -15.36 9.97 -0.09
C GLY A 51 -16.75 9.91 -0.73
N ARG A 52 -17.72 9.50 0.05
CA ARG A 52 -19.17 9.58 -0.24
C ARG A 52 -19.80 10.68 0.63
N ARG A 53 -21.06 10.99 0.39
CA ARG A 53 -21.82 11.88 1.27
C ARG A 53 -21.80 11.34 2.71
N GLY A 54 -21.32 12.15 3.66
CA GLY A 54 -21.25 11.79 5.07
C GLY A 54 -20.09 10.86 5.46
N SER A 55 -19.15 10.59 4.55
CA SER A 55 -17.99 9.73 4.84
C SER A 55 -16.77 10.21 4.07
N SER A 56 -15.62 10.28 4.73
CA SER A 56 -14.37 10.71 4.11
C SER A 56 -13.82 9.69 3.12
N ALA A 57 -12.85 10.09 2.29
CA ALA A 57 -12.14 9.14 1.44
C ALA A 57 -11.33 8.13 2.26
N LEU A 58 -10.87 8.50 3.46
CA LEU A 58 -10.17 7.61 4.38
C LEU A 58 -11.11 6.53 4.93
N ASP A 59 -12.35 6.90 5.29
CA ASP A 59 -13.33 5.92 5.77
C ASP A 59 -13.73 4.96 4.65
N THR A 60 -14.00 5.48 3.45
CA THR A 60 -14.31 4.66 2.27
C THR A 60 -13.14 3.71 1.95
N ALA A 61 -11.89 4.15 2.08
CA ALA A 61 -10.71 3.33 1.87
C ALA A 61 -10.57 2.24 2.94
N ARG A 62 -10.85 2.59 4.20
CA ARG A 62 -10.82 1.63 5.31
C ARG A 62 -11.88 0.55 5.13
N ASP A 63 -13.12 0.94 4.84
CA ASP A 63 -14.22 0.01 4.59
C ASP A 63 -13.89 -0.94 3.43
N LEU A 64 -13.30 -0.42 2.36
CA LEU A 64 -12.90 -1.18 1.19
C LEU A 64 -11.81 -2.22 1.53
N LEU A 65 -10.79 -1.82 2.29
CA LEU A 65 -9.73 -2.73 2.73
C LEU A 65 -10.26 -3.81 3.67
N VAL A 66 -11.13 -3.47 4.60
CA VAL A 66 -11.76 -4.44 5.51
C VAL A 66 -12.61 -5.44 4.74
N ALA A 67 -13.44 -4.97 3.80
CA ALA A 67 -14.32 -5.84 2.99
C ALA A 67 -13.53 -6.85 2.14
N HIS A 68 -12.33 -6.51 1.71
CA HIS A 68 -11.48 -7.37 0.88
C HIS A 68 -10.38 -8.11 1.65
N GLY A 69 -10.32 -7.99 2.98
CA GLY A 69 -9.30 -8.65 3.80
C GLY A 69 -7.89 -8.05 3.64
N GLY A 70 -7.82 -6.72 3.50
CA GLY A 70 -6.59 -5.95 3.38
C GLY A 70 -6.12 -5.71 1.94
N LEU A 71 -4.92 -5.17 1.81
CA LEU A 71 -4.35 -4.80 0.50
C LEU A 71 -4.17 -6.00 -0.43
N SER A 72 -3.78 -7.16 0.10
CA SER A 72 -3.58 -8.39 -0.68
C SER A 72 -4.89 -8.92 -1.28
N GLY A 73 -5.99 -8.83 -0.55
CA GLY A 73 -7.31 -9.19 -1.05
C GLY A 73 -7.82 -8.18 -2.08
N LEU A 74 -7.64 -6.90 -1.79
CA LEU A 74 -7.99 -5.82 -2.71
C LEU A 74 -7.22 -5.92 -4.04
N ALA A 75 -5.94 -6.33 -3.99
CA ALA A 75 -5.12 -6.51 -5.18
C ALA A 75 -5.62 -7.63 -6.12
N ARG A 76 -6.42 -8.56 -5.62
CA ARG A 76 -7.03 -9.65 -6.41
C ARG A 76 -8.46 -9.34 -6.85
N ALA A 77 -9.04 -8.27 -6.31
CA ALA A 77 -10.41 -7.90 -6.61
C ALA A 77 -10.54 -7.35 -8.04
N ASP A 78 -11.64 -7.69 -8.68
CA ASP A 78 -12.02 -7.16 -9.99
C ASP A 78 -12.86 -5.89 -9.85
N ALA A 79 -12.94 -5.09 -10.92
CA ALA A 79 -13.72 -3.87 -10.91
C ALA A 79 -15.20 -4.09 -10.51
N PRO A 80 -15.92 -5.13 -10.98
CA PRO A 80 -17.27 -5.42 -10.53
C PRO A 80 -17.39 -5.66 -9.03
N ALA A 81 -16.43 -6.35 -8.41
CA ALA A 81 -16.43 -6.59 -6.96
C ALA A 81 -16.34 -5.30 -6.16
N LEU A 82 -15.57 -4.32 -6.65
CA LEU A 82 -15.41 -3.02 -5.99
C LEU A 82 -16.66 -2.14 -6.10
N LEU A 83 -17.51 -2.35 -7.11
CA LEU A 83 -18.76 -1.59 -7.29
C LEU A 83 -19.79 -1.88 -6.19
N HIS A 84 -19.68 -3.01 -5.49
CA HIS A 84 -20.55 -3.35 -4.36
C HIS A 84 -20.20 -2.55 -3.11
N ALA A 85 -19.01 -1.94 -3.04
CA ALA A 85 -18.60 -1.14 -1.90
C ALA A 85 -19.30 0.22 -1.91
N PRO A 86 -19.90 0.64 -0.78
CA PRO A 86 -20.62 1.90 -0.70
C PRO A 86 -19.68 3.09 -0.94
N GLY A 87 -20.05 3.96 -1.88
CA GLY A 87 -19.25 5.14 -2.23
C GLY A 87 -18.16 4.90 -3.28
N VAL A 88 -18.07 3.69 -3.82
CA VAL A 88 -17.17 3.32 -4.90
C VAL A 88 -17.95 3.16 -6.20
N GLY A 89 -17.96 4.21 -7.01
CA GLY A 89 -18.55 4.18 -8.36
C GLY A 89 -17.56 3.66 -9.40
N PRO A 90 -18.01 3.51 -10.68
CA PRO A 90 -17.20 2.96 -11.76
C PRO A 90 -15.84 3.66 -11.93
N ALA A 91 -15.81 4.99 -11.87
CA ALA A 91 -14.59 5.78 -12.01
C ALA A 91 -13.57 5.51 -10.89
N LYS A 92 -14.03 5.28 -9.67
CA LYS A 92 -13.16 4.94 -8.54
C LYS A 92 -12.69 3.50 -8.62
N ALA A 93 -13.58 2.56 -8.91
CA ALA A 93 -13.27 1.14 -9.07
C ALA A 93 -12.21 0.92 -10.16
N THR A 94 -12.41 1.49 -11.34
CA THR A 94 -11.44 1.37 -12.45
C THR A 94 -10.08 1.98 -12.11
N ARG A 95 -10.04 3.10 -11.41
CA ARG A 95 -8.79 3.74 -10.98
C ARG A 95 -8.01 2.86 -10.02
N VAL A 96 -8.66 2.29 -9.02
CA VAL A 96 -8.03 1.38 -8.05
C VAL A 96 -7.52 0.12 -8.74
N VAL A 97 -8.35 -0.53 -9.56
CA VAL A 97 -7.95 -1.76 -10.30
C VAL A 97 -6.80 -1.48 -11.25
N ALA A 98 -6.82 -0.36 -11.97
CA ALA A 98 -5.73 0.01 -12.87
C ALA A 98 -4.40 0.21 -12.13
N ALA A 99 -4.41 0.90 -10.98
CA ALA A 99 -3.22 1.09 -10.17
C ALA A 99 -2.65 -0.24 -9.66
N LEU A 100 -3.51 -1.12 -9.15
CA LEU A 100 -3.11 -2.45 -8.67
C LEU A 100 -2.63 -3.36 -9.81
N ALA A 101 -3.22 -3.26 -11.00
CA ALA A 101 -2.76 -3.99 -12.19
C ALA A 101 -1.37 -3.53 -12.63
N LEU A 102 -1.09 -2.23 -12.59
CA LEU A 102 0.24 -1.69 -12.88
C LEU A 102 1.27 -2.16 -11.85
N ALA A 103 0.94 -2.14 -10.56
CA ALA A 103 1.82 -2.63 -9.49
C ALA A 103 2.17 -4.11 -9.68
N ARG A 104 1.20 -4.96 -10.05
CA ARG A 104 1.44 -6.38 -10.34
C ARG A 104 2.38 -6.57 -11.54
N ARG A 105 2.17 -5.81 -12.63
CA ARG A 105 3.05 -5.87 -13.81
C ARG A 105 4.46 -5.44 -13.49
N PHE A 106 4.61 -4.41 -12.66
CA PHE A 106 5.93 -3.94 -12.22
C PHE A 106 6.62 -4.99 -11.35
N GLY A 107 5.95 -5.57 -10.36
CA GLY A 107 6.50 -6.63 -9.49
C GLY A 107 6.99 -7.83 -10.27
N THR A 108 6.21 -8.34 -11.25
CA THR A 108 6.62 -9.46 -12.10
C THR A 108 7.80 -9.12 -13.02
N SER A 109 7.95 -7.86 -13.40
CA SER A 109 9.09 -7.41 -14.23
C SER A 109 10.38 -7.31 -13.43
N THR A 110 10.31 -6.95 -12.16
CA THR A 110 11.47 -6.84 -11.27
C THR A 110 12.01 -8.23 -10.92
N ASP A 111 11.14 -9.19 -10.63
CA ASP A 111 11.51 -10.58 -10.34
C ASP A 111 12.28 -11.25 -11.51
N ARG A 112 11.89 -10.93 -12.76
CA ARG A 112 12.61 -11.42 -13.94
C ARG A 112 14.01 -10.82 -14.12
N ARG A 113 14.30 -9.64 -13.57
CA ARG A 113 15.62 -9.00 -13.68
C ARG A 113 16.58 -9.47 -12.61
N ASP A 114 16.08 -9.81 -11.45
CA ASP A 114 16.91 -10.30 -10.35
C ASP A 114 17.38 -11.74 -10.55
N THR A 115 16.65 -12.56 -11.33
CA THR A 115 17.08 -13.92 -11.69
C THR A 115 18.21 -13.95 -12.75
N VAL A 116 18.55 -12.83 -13.40
CA VAL A 116 19.56 -12.76 -14.45
C VAL A 116 20.90 -12.17 -13.95
N ARG A 117 20.98 -11.66 -12.73
CA ARG A 117 22.21 -11.09 -12.17
C ARG A 117 22.66 -11.78 -10.88
N THR A 118 22.97 -13.06 -11.00
CA THR A 118 24.02 -13.62 -10.19
C THR A 118 25.16 -14.00 -11.14
N PRO A 119 26.13 -13.13 -11.41
CA PRO A 119 27.40 -13.60 -11.90
C PRO A 119 27.97 -14.45 -10.77
N GLY A 120 28.22 -15.72 -11.08
CA GLY A 120 28.79 -16.68 -10.15
C GLY A 120 29.95 -16.09 -9.37
N ARG A 121 29.78 -15.94 -8.08
CA ARG A 121 30.89 -15.99 -7.17
C ARG A 121 31.37 -17.46 -7.23
N SER A 122 32.31 -17.70 -8.10
CA SER A 122 33.18 -18.87 -7.93
C SER A 122 33.77 -18.76 -6.54
N PRO A 123 33.57 -19.76 -5.67
CA PRO A 123 34.40 -19.89 -4.52
C PRO A 123 35.77 -20.31 -5.09
N CYS A 124 36.66 -19.36 -5.25
CA CYS A 124 38.04 -19.66 -5.49
C CYS A 124 38.52 -20.39 -4.24
N GLY A 125 38.33 -21.74 -4.28
CA GLY A 125 38.81 -22.62 -3.30
C GLY A 125 40.32 -22.52 -3.26
N ARG A 126 40.78 -22.19 -2.11
CA ARG A 126 41.99 -22.63 -1.45
C ARG A 126 43.03 -23.27 -2.38
N CYS A 127 43.90 -22.44 -2.97
CA CYS A 127 45.22 -22.90 -3.38
C CYS A 127 46.00 -23.27 -2.13
N SER A 128 45.98 -24.56 -1.74
CA SER A 128 46.94 -25.14 -0.83
C SER A 128 48.28 -25.20 -1.56
N ARG A 129 49.16 -24.27 -1.23
CA ARG A 129 50.55 -24.31 -1.59
C ARG A 129 51.17 -25.53 -0.91
N ARG A 130 51.50 -26.58 -1.69
CA ARG A 130 52.49 -27.58 -1.28
C ARG A 130 53.87 -26.99 -1.59
N PRO A 131 54.78 -26.94 -0.66
CA PRO A 131 56.19 -26.69 -0.97
C PRO A 131 56.77 -27.93 -1.64
N CYS A 132 57.28 -27.78 -2.85
CA CYS A 132 58.18 -28.76 -3.45
C CYS A 132 59.44 -28.81 -2.60
N GLY A 133 59.59 -29.91 -1.85
CA GLY A 133 60.84 -30.27 -1.20
C GLY A 133 61.88 -30.61 -2.25
N ALA A 134 62.99 -29.94 -2.20
CA ALA A 134 64.19 -30.34 -2.91
C ALA A 134 64.68 -31.63 -2.37
N ALA A 135 64.91 -32.62 -3.23
CA ALA A 135 65.73 -33.77 -2.96
C ALA A 135 67.09 -33.53 -3.63
N ALA A 136 68.11 -33.66 -2.82
CA ALA A 136 69.48 -33.68 -3.24
C ALA A 136 69.79 -34.83 -4.11
#